data_c95e9cf638c0cd09240dc34f47b5c479
#
_entry.id   c95e9cf638c0cd09240dc34f47b5c479
#
_cell.length_a   1.000
_cell.length_b   1.000
_cell.length_c   1.000
_cell.angle_alpha   90.00
_cell.angle_beta   90.00
_cell.angle_gamma   90.00
#
_symmetry.space_group_name_H-M   'P 1'
#
loop_
_entity.id
_entity.type
_entity.pdbx_description
1 polymer ?
#
loop_
_entity_poly.entity_id
_entity_poly.type
_entity_poly.pdbx_seq_one_letter_code
_entity_poly.pdbx_strand_id
1 'polypeptide(L)'
;LQKITTVAPSTTATALTSLTTGKPPGEHGIIGYKINVGNQLLNSLRWTTGRGAVVNDIDPISFQPVTPFIGEKVPVVSPMEFSESGFTSAHLRGADYLGYSMPSNMPQIISNSISQGYRLVYSYYDGLDKVGHIHGLGTYFNAEIAMIDFIVGQILETLPSKTGLLVTADHGMVNVDNSVIQINNEILQQTNIISGEARFLWFHPTRGCETNLLIELNNLYSEYAWVRSKEQILDEGWFGRQVSAQARERLGEIALLAREPVAFIEKDRPGPKLIGRHGSLTE
;
A
#
# COMPACT_ATOMS: atom_id res chain seq x y z
N LEU A 1 3.57 10.01 21.30
CA LEU A 1 3.10 9.81 19.91
C LEU A 1 3.54 10.99 19.05
N GLN A 2 4.05 10.73 17.87
CA GLN A 2 4.44 11.75 16.90
C GLN A 2 3.69 11.49 15.59
N LYS A 3 3.12 12.54 14.98
CA LYS A 3 2.56 12.48 13.64
C LYS A 3 3.70 12.42 12.64
N ILE A 4 3.63 11.46 11.74
CA ILE A 4 4.57 11.29 10.63
C ILE A 4 3.77 11.10 9.34
N THR A 5 4.41 11.31 8.21
CA THR A 5 3.83 11.01 6.89
C THR A 5 4.31 9.65 6.40
N THR A 6 3.56 9.04 5.50
CA THR A 6 3.95 7.83 4.78
C THR A 6 4.38 8.17 3.35
N VAL A 7 4.65 7.15 2.56
CA VAL A 7 5.03 7.26 1.13
C VAL A 7 3.82 7.51 0.22
N ALA A 8 4.08 7.90 -1.02
CA ALA A 8 3.08 8.03 -2.08
C ALA A 8 3.14 6.82 -3.03
N PRO A 9 2.00 6.18 -3.33
CA PRO A 9 0.70 6.29 -2.66
C PRO A 9 0.74 5.71 -1.24
N SER A 10 -0.15 6.19 -0.38
CA SER A 10 -0.27 5.73 1.02
C SER A 10 -1.04 4.40 1.08
N THR A 11 -0.44 3.34 0.58
CA THR A 11 -1.03 2.00 0.49
C THR A 11 -0.08 0.95 1.04
N THR A 12 -0.64 -0.09 1.65
CA THR A 12 0.07 -1.16 2.33
C THR A 12 1.26 -1.71 1.53
N ALA A 13 1.06 -2.09 0.27
CA ALA A 13 2.13 -2.69 -0.53
C ALA A 13 3.32 -1.75 -0.69
N THR A 14 3.08 -0.48 -0.99
CA THR A 14 4.12 0.52 -1.19
C THR A 14 4.82 0.85 0.12
N ALA A 15 4.04 1.10 1.18
CA ALA A 15 4.57 1.51 2.47
C ALA A 15 5.37 0.41 3.17
N LEU A 16 4.86 -0.84 3.21
CA LEU A 16 5.59 -1.96 3.80
C LEU A 16 6.87 -2.27 3.03
N THR A 17 6.85 -2.16 1.70
CA THR A 17 8.08 -2.34 0.91
C THR A 17 9.10 -1.25 1.23
N SER A 18 8.67 0.01 1.38
CA SER A 18 9.55 1.10 1.79
C SER A 18 10.11 0.89 3.19
N LEU A 19 9.30 0.43 4.15
CA LEU A 19 9.75 0.12 5.51
C LEU A 19 10.81 -0.98 5.53
N THR A 20 10.60 -2.06 4.79
CA THR A 20 11.51 -3.22 4.82
C THR A 20 12.77 -3.01 4.00
N THR A 21 12.72 -2.20 2.93
CA THR A 21 13.88 -1.93 2.09
C THR A 21 14.65 -0.68 2.47
N GLY A 22 14.03 0.24 3.24
CA GLY A 22 14.59 1.56 3.52
C GLY A 22 14.69 2.46 2.28
N LYS A 23 13.92 2.17 1.21
CA LYS A 23 13.96 2.85 -0.07
C LYS A 23 12.61 3.45 -0.45
N PRO A 24 12.59 4.57 -1.19
CA PRO A 24 11.36 5.15 -1.70
C PRO A 24 10.74 4.29 -2.83
N PRO A 25 9.44 4.48 -3.13
CA PRO A 25 8.72 3.70 -4.14
C PRO A 25 9.34 3.70 -5.53
N GLY A 26 9.96 4.79 -5.94
CA GLY A 26 10.65 4.90 -7.22
C GLY A 26 11.87 3.98 -7.35
N GLU A 27 12.55 3.66 -6.24
CA GLU A 27 13.68 2.77 -6.24
C GLU A 27 13.25 1.29 -6.16
N HIS A 28 12.32 0.93 -5.24
CA HIS A 28 11.91 -0.46 -5.08
C HIS A 28 10.82 -0.92 -6.07
N GLY A 29 10.13 -0.01 -6.74
CA GLY A 29 9.22 -0.32 -7.86
C GLY A 29 7.83 -0.82 -7.48
N ILE A 30 7.48 -1.00 -6.20
CA ILE A 30 6.10 -1.25 -5.76
C ILE A 30 5.41 0.10 -5.60
N ILE A 31 4.71 0.54 -6.65
CA ILE A 31 4.20 1.91 -6.80
C ILE A 31 2.69 2.04 -6.56
N GLY A 32 2.06 1.04 -5.98
CA GLY A 32 0.62 1.07 -5.70
C GLY A 32 0.01 -0.30 -5.47
N TYR A 33 -1.31 -0.31 -5.25
CA TYR A 33 -2.10 -1.53 -5.05
C TYR A 33 -2.34 -2.30 -6.36
N LYS A 34 -2.84 -1.62 -7.41
CA LYS A 34 -2.94 -2.18 -8.76
C LYS A 34 -1.89 -1.49 -9.64
N ILE A 35 -0.96 -2.26 -10.15
CA ILE A 35 0.16 -1.77 -10.95
C ILE A 35 0.00 -2.26 -12.38
N ASN A 36 0.12 -1.36 -13.36
CA ASN A 36 0.14 -1.74 -14.76
C ASN A 36 1.48 -2.39 -15.13
N VAL A 37 1.42 -3.60 -15.67
CA VAL A 37 2.58 -4.37 -16.14
C VAL A 37 2.26 -4.95 -17.50
N GLY A 38 2.81 -4.38 -18.56
CA GLY A 38 2.58 -4.89 -19.92
C GLY A 38 1.10 -4.96 -20.31
N ASN A 39 0.31 -3.95 -19.97
CA ASN A 39 -1.14 -3.87 -20.17
C ASN A 39 -1.98 -4.86 -19.31
N GLN A 40 -1.41 -5.41 -18.27
CA GLN A 40 -2.13 -6.18 -17.26
C GLN A 40 -2.08 -5.46 -15.91
N LEU A 41 -3.15 -5.56 -15.12
CA LEU A 41 -3.19 -5.01 -13.77
C LEU A 41 -2.76 -6.06 -12.75
N LEU A 42 -1.57 -5.91 -12.20
CA LEU A 42 -1.09 -6.70 -11.07
C LEU A 42 -1.69 -6.14 -9.77
N ASN A 43 -2.44 -6.95 -9.03
CA ASN A 43 -2.72 -6.69 -7.62
C ASN A 43 -1.46 -7.03 -6.81
N SER A 44 -0.76 -6.03 -6.32
CA SER A 44 0.54 -6.20 -5.68
C SER A 44 0.49 -6.95 -4.35
N LEU A 45 -0.60 -6.87 -3.58
CA LEU A 45 -0.75 -7.63 -2.32
C LEU A 45 -1.06 -9.11 -2.55
N ARG A 46 -1.92 -9.40 -3.54
CA ARG A 46 -2.35 -10.78 -3.83
C ARG A 46 -1.47 -11.48 -4.87
N TRP A 47 -0.64 -10.71 -5.56
CA TRP A 47 0.19 -11.15 -6.68
C TRP A 47 -0.63 -11.86 -7.76
N THR A 48 -1.75 -11.23 -8.14
CA THR A 48 -2.71 -11.78 -9.10
C THR A 48 -3.03 -10.73 -10.16
N THR A 49 -3.37 -11.16 -11.39
CA THR A 49 -3.89 -10.28 -12.44
C THR A 49 -5.36 -10.57 -12.75
N GLY A 50 -6.07 -9.56 -13.22
CA GLY A 50 -7.43 -9.67 -13.74
C GLY A 50 -8.41 -10.33 -12.77
N ARG A 51 -8.92 -11.52 -13.11
CA ARG A 51 -9.96 -12.24 -12.35
C ARG A 51 -9.41 -13.10 -11.19
N GLY A 52 -8.24 -12.76 -10.64
CA GLY A 52 -7.68 -13.46 -9.50
C GLY A 52 -6.78 -14.66 -9.83
N ALA A 53 -6.38 -14.81 -11.10
CA ALA A 53 -5.36 -15.78 -11.46
C ALA A 53 -4.01 -15.38 -10.84
N VAL A 54 -3.35 -16.32 -10.18
CA VAL A 54 -1.97 -16.14 -9.70
C VAL A 54 -1.06 -15.94 -10.90
N VAL A 55 -0.21 -14.92 -10.85
CA VAL A 55 0.70 -14.59 -11.94
C VAL A 55 2.03 -15.27 -11.70
N ASN A 56 2.27 -16.34 -12.41
CA ASN A 56 3.57 -17.02 -12.39
C ASN A 56 4.63 -16.30 -13.26
N ASP A 57 4.18 -15.45 -14.18
CA ASP A 57 5.06 -14.80 -15.16
C ASP A 57 5.70 -13.49 -14.63
N ILE A 58 5.25 -12.99 -13.47
CA ILE A 58 5.83 -11.83 -12.81
C ILE A 58 6.59 -12.29 -11.58
N ASP A 59 7.88 -12.54 -11.74
CA ASP A 59 8.74 -12.93 -10.62
C ASP A 59 8.83 -11.80 -9.58
N PRO A 60 8.42 -12.04 -8.32
CA PRO A 60 8.42 -11.03 -7.27
C PRO A 60 9.80 -10.41 -6.99
N ILE A 61 10.87 -11.18 -7.14
CA ILE A 61 12.24 -10.75 -6.86
C ILE A 61 12.73 -9.78 -7.93
N SER A 62 12.51 -10.12 -9.19
CA SER A 62 12.86 -9.22 -10.31
C SER A 62 11.96 -7.98 -10.35
N PHE A 63 10.71 -8.13 -9.93
CA PHE A 63 9.76 -7.02 -9.87
C PHE A 63 10.14 -5.99 -8.81
N GLN A 64 10.57 -6.44 -7.63
CA GLN A 64 11.10 -5.61 -6.53
C GLN A 64 12.57 -6.01 -6.29
N PRO A 65 13.55 -5.35 -6.91
CA PRO A 65 14.94 -5.82 -6.88
C PRO A 65 15.71 -5.43 -5.60
N VAL A 66 15.20 -4.48 -4.80
CA VAL A 66 15.90 -3.99 -3.61
C VAL A 66 15.82 -5.03 -2.48
N THR A 67 16.97 -5.38 -1.93
CA THR A 67 17.04 -6.39 -0.85
C THR A 67 16.43 -5.84 0.45
N PRO A 68 15.44 -6.53 1.05
CA PRO A 68 14.88 -6.14 2.33
C PRO A 68 15.88 -6.25 3.48
N PHE A 69 15.67 -5.45 4.52
CA PHE A 69 16.47 -5.46 5.76
C PHE A 69 17.98 -5.37 5.53
N ILE A 70 18.38 -4.74 4.43
CA ILE A 70 19.82 -4.61 4.04
C ILE A 70 20.51 -5.99 3.91
N GLY A 71 19.74 -7.05 3.64
CA GLY A 71 20.24 -8.42 3.56
C GLY A 71 20.39 -9.15 4.90
N GLU A 72 20.04 -8.51 6.01
CA GLU A 72 20.04 -9.16 7.32
C GLU A 72 18.88 -10.17 7.44
N LYS A 73 19.14 -11.27 8.12
CA LYS A 73 18.13 -12.28 8.42
C LYS A 73 17.30 -11.83 9.63
N VAL A 74 16.12 -11.28 9.37
CA VAL A 74 15.24 -10.71 10.39
C VAL A 74 14.03 -11.63 10.61
N PRO A 75 13.68 -11.99 11.86
CA PRO A 75 12.40 -12.63 12.16
C PRO A 75 11.25 -11.68 11.83
N VAL A 76 10.30 -12.18 11.05
CA VAL A 76 9.09 -11.46 10.65
C VAL A 76 7.87 -12.13 11.26
N VAL A 77 7.26 -11.49 12.24
CA VAL A 77 6.05 -11.95 12.92
C VAL A 77 4.82 -11.35 12.24
N SER A 78 4.11 -12.14 11.45
CA SER A 78 3.02 -11.67 10.58
C SER A 78 1.94 -12.75 10.44
N PRO A 79 0.71 -12.44 9.97
CA PRO A 79 -0.31 -13.47 9.77
C PRO A 79 0.18 -14.65 8.93
N MET A 80 -0.07 -15.87 9.39
CA MET A 80 0.35 -17.11 8.72
C MET A 80 -0.12 -17.19 7.26
N GLU A 81 -1.30 -16.65 6.98
CA GLU A 81 -1.92 -16.67 5.66
C GLU A 81 -1.14 -15.93 4.56
N PHE A 82 -0.20 -15.03 4.95
CA PHE A 82 0.60 -14.26 3.99
C PHE A 82 1.95 -14.89 3.69
N SER A 83 2.35 -15.96 4.39
CA SER A 83 3.70 -16.54 4.34
C SER A 83 4.17 -16.89 2.92
N GLU A 84 3.28 -17.40 2.06
CA GLU A 84 3.60 -17.87 0.70
C GLU A 84 3.13 -16.90 -0.39
N SER A 85 2.72 -15.67 -0.03
CA SER A 85 2.26 -14.72 -1.04
C SER A 85 3.41 -14.19 -1.90
N GLY A 86 3.12 -13.84 -3.16
CA GLY A 86 4.11 -13.18 -4.02
C GLY A 86 4.56 -11.84 -3.45
N PHE A 87 3.66 -11.13 -2.74
CA PHE A 87 4.04 -9.91 -2.05
C PHE A 87 5.06 -10.17 -0.92
N THR A 88 4.86 -11.23 -0.13
CA THR A 88 5.85 -11.65 0.88
C THR A 88 7.20 -11.96 0.23
N SER A 89 7.20 -12.69 -0.88
CA SER A 89 8.41 -12.97 -1.64
C SER A 89 9.07 -11.69 -2.19
N ALA A 90 8.30 -10.65 -2.51
CA ALA A 90 8.84 -9.38 -2.99
C ALA A 90 9.49 -8.57 -1.86
N HIS A 91 8.81 -8.36 -0.72
CA HIS A 91 9.25 -7.38 0.28
C HIS A 91 9.87 -7.95 1.55
N LEU A 92 9.83 -9.29 1.75
CA LEU A 92 10.36 -9.98 2.93
C LEU A 92 11.33 -11.13 2.57
N ARG A 93 11.76 -11.26 1.30
CA ARG A 93 12.69 -12.33 0.92
C ARG A 93 13.94 -12.35 1.79
N GLY A 94 14.36 -13.53 2.21
CA GLY A 94 15.52 -13.71 3.07
C GLY A 94 15.23 -13.55 4.58
N ALA A 95 14.05 -13.11 4.96
CA ALA A 95 13.62 -13.05 6.35
C ALA A 95 13.21 -14.44 6.90
N ASP A 96 13.25 -14.60 8.23
CA ASP A 96 12.65 -15.75 8.91
C ASP A 96 11.17 -15.47 9.16
N TYR A 97 10.28 -16.02 8.34
CA TYR A 97 8.85 -15.79 8.48
C TYR A 97 8.27 -16.64 9.62
N LEU A 98 7.79 -15.97 10.66
CA LEU A 98 7.18 -16.58 11.86
C LEU A 98 5.69 -16.23 11.86
N GLY A 99 4.90 -17.08 11.20
CA GLY A 99 3.46 -16.87 11.06
C GLY A 99 2.71 -17.03 12.38
N TYR A 100 1.84 -16.09 12.71
CA TYR A 100 0.87 -16.28 13.80
C TYR A 100 -0.52 -16.60 13.24
N SER A 101 -1.28 -17.45 13.96
CA SER A 101 -2.68 -17.72 13.66
C SER A 101 -3.64 -16.76 14.34
N MET A 102 -3.27 -16.30 15.54
CA MET A 102 -4.02 -15.32 16.33
C MET A 102 -3.08 -14.24 16.85
N PRO A 103 -3.51 -12.96 16.84
CA PRO A 103 -2.68 -11.84 17.30
C PRO A 103 -2.15 -12.01 18.73
N SER A 104 -2.89 -12.72 19.60
CA SER A 104 -2.46 -13.05 20.97
C SER A 104 -1.18 -13.90 21.05
N ASN A 105 -0.74 -14.50 19.94
CA ASN A 105 0.51 -15.26 19.88
C ASN A 105 1.74 -14.35 19.62
N MET A 106 1.54 -13.12 19.16
CA MET A 106 2.62 -12.21 18.78
C MET A 106 3.60 -11.94 19.94
N PRO A 107 3.17 -11.63 21.17
CA PRO A 107 4.09 -11.36 22.27
C PRO A 107 5.08 -12.51 22.54
N GLN A 108 4.60 -13.74 22.54
CA GLN A 108 5.43 -14.91 22.80
C GLN A 108 6.41 -15.19 21.64
N ILE A 109 5.96 -15.05 20.39
CA ILE A 109 6.82 -15.26 19.21
C ILE A 109 7.94 -14.20 19.19
N ILE A 110 7.61 -12.93 19.46
CA ILE A 110 8.56 -11.83 19.53
C ILE A 110 9.59 -12.07 20.66
N SER A 111 9.12 -12.39 21.87
CA SER A 111 9.98 -12.66 23.01
C SER A 111 10.94 -13.82 22.77
N ASN A 112 10.45 -14.91 22.17
CA ASN A 112 11.28 -16.05 21.82
C ASN A 112 12.38 -15.67 20.80
N SER A 113 12.03 -14.87 19.78
CA SER A 113 12.99 -14.41 18.76
C SER A 113 14.10 -13.56 19.38
N ILE A 114 13.74 -12.62 20.27
CA ILE A 114 14.72 -11.78 20.98
C ILE A 114 15.62 -12.64 21.87
N SER A 115 15.06 -13.63 22.55
CA SER A 115 15.81 -14.56 23.43
C SER A 115 16.79 -15.43 22.64
N GLN A 116 16.56 -15.66 21.36
CA GLN A 116 17.49 -16.33 20.44
C GLN A 116 18.64 -15.42 19.97
N GLY A 117 18.67 -14.16 20.38
CA GLY A 117 19.74 -13.22 20.08
C GLY A 117 19.52 -12.36 18.82
N TYR A 118 18.35 -12.37 18.23
CA TYR A 118 18.06 -11.47 17.11
C TYR A 118 18.03 -10.01 17.59
N ARG A 119 18.71 -9.14 16.84
CA ARG A 119 18.85 -7.71 17.16
C ARG A 119 17.66 -6.87 16.70
N LEU A 120 16.91 -7.36 15.71
CA LEU A 120 15.71 -6.76 15.16
C LEU A 120 14.67 -7.85 14.97
N VAL A 121 13.45 -7.57 15.37
CA VAL A 121 12.24 -8.36 15.04
C VAL A 121 11.26 -7.39 14.39
N TYR A 122 10.82 -7.71 13.19
CA TYR A 122 9.75 -6.97 12.51
C TYR A 122 8.43 -7.66 12.74
N SER A 123 7.40 -6.90 13.12
CA SER A 123 6.07 -7.44 13.35
C SER A 123 5.02 -6.64 12.60
N TYR A 124 4.04 -7.32 12.01
CA TYR A 124 2.96 -6.70 11.25
C TYR A 124 1.59 -7.22 11.69
N TYR A 125 0.64 -6.28 11.78
CA TYR A 125 -0.75 -6.56 12.11
C TYR A 125 -1.67 -5.77 11.17
N ASP A 126 -2.61 -6.45 10.50
CA ASP A 126 -3.49 -5.90 9.48
C ASP A 126 -4.95 -5.66 9.93
N GLY A 127 -5.26 -5.96 11.20
CA GLY A 127 -6.63 -5.92 11.71
C GLY A 127 -7.24 -4.52 11.69
N LEU A 128 -6.46 -3.48 12.03
CA LEU A 128 -6.93 -2.09 11.99
C LEU A 128 -7.37 -1.68 10.57
N ASP A 129 -6.58 -2.03 9.56
CA ASP A 129 -6.91 -1.75 8.17
C ASP A 129 -8.18 -2.49 7.73
N LYS A 130 -8.28 -3.79 8.03
CA LYS A 130 -9.47 -4.61 7.74
C LYS A 130 -10.74 -4.02 8.38
N VAL A 131 -10.68 -3.67 9.66
CA VAL A 131 -11.82 -3.08 10.39
C VAL A 131 -12.17 -1.71 9.85
N GLY A 132 -11.16 -0.87 9.59
CA GLY A 132 -11.35 0.45 9.03
C GLY A 132 -12.00 0.43 7.66
N HIS A 133 -11.61 -0.47 6.78
CA HIS A 133 -12.24 -0.64 5.48
C HIS A 133 -13.73 -1.01 5.56
N ILE A 134 -14.09 -1.90 6.47
CA ILE A 134 -15.46 -2.45 6.57
C ILE A 134 -16.39 -1.51 7.36
N HIS A 135 -15.89 -0.96 8.46
CA HIS A 135 -16.71 -0.23 9.45
C HIS A 135 -16.37 1.25 9.56
N GLY A 136 -15.33 1.72 8.86
CA GLY A 136 -14.82 3.09 9.00
C GLY A 136 -14.15 3.35 10.34
N LEU A 137 -13.79 4.61 10.54
CA LEU A 137 -13.16 5.11 11.76
C LEU A 137 -14.26 5.44 12.80
N GLY A 138 -14.60 4.48 13.64
CA GLY A 138 -15.69 4.60 14.63
C GLY A 138 -15.55 3.55 15.74
N THR A 139 -16.68 3.15 16.32
CA THR A 139 -16.71 2.26 17.50
C THR A 139 -15.98 0.94 17.28
N TYR A 140 -16.14 0.31 16.13
CA TYR A 140 -15.44 -0.95 15.81
C TYR A 140 -13.92 -0.74 15.69
N PHE A 141 -13.51 0.35 15.05
CA PHE A 141 -12.11 0.71 14.89
C PHE A 141 -11.46 1.01 16.26
N ASN A 142 -12.16 1.73 17.13
CA ASN A 142 -11.70 2.01 18.48
C ASN A 142 -11.57 0.73 19.35
N ALA A 143 -12.46 -0.24 19.18
CA ALA A 143 -12.35 -1.53 19.85
C ALA A 143 -11.11 -2.31 19.38
N GLU A 144 -10.80 -2.24 18.08
CA GLU A 144 -9.62 -2.87 17.51
C GLU A 144 -8.32 -2.18 17.96
N ILE A 145 -8.32 -0.84 18.09
CA ILE A 145 -7.21 -0.09 18.72
C ILE A 145 -6.99 -0.56 20.16
N ALA A 146 -8.05 -0.72 20.96
CA ALA A 146 -7.91 -1.18 22.34
C ALA A 146 -7.34 -2.60 22.43
N MET A 147 -7.72 -3.48 21.51
CA MET A 147 -7.19 -4.83 21.43
C MET A 147 -5.69 -4.83 21.07
N ILE A 148 -5.27 -4.06 20.08
CA ILE A 148 -3.85 -4.01 19.71
C ILE A 148 -3.01 -3.27 20.77
N ASP A 149 -3.56 -2.28 21.45
CA ASP A 149 -2.91 -1.61 22.57
C ASP A 149 -2.63 -2.60 23.71
N PHE A 150 -3.59 -3.49 24.03
CA PHE A 150 -3.37 -4.58 24.98
C PHE A 150 -2.23 -5.51 24.52
N ILE A 151 -2.17 -5.90 23.25
CA ILE A 151 -1.09 -6.75 22.73
C ILE A 151 0.26 -6.03 22.82
N VAL A 152 0.32 -4.75 22.49
CA VAL A 152 1.52 -3.91 22.65
C VAL A 152 1.97 -3.88 24.10
N GLY A 153 1.04 -3.74 25.06
CA GLY A 153 1.32 -3.85 26.48
C GLY A 153 1.96 -5.18 26.86
N GLN A 154 1.41 -6.30 26.38
CA GLN A 154 1.97 -7.64 26.62
C GLN A 154 3.37 -7.79 26.00
N ILE A 155 3.62 -7.22 24.83
CA ILE A 155 4.95 -7.20 24.22
C ILE A 155 5.92 -6.46 25.15
N LEU A 156 5.57 -5.24 25.60
CA LEU A 156 6.40 -4.42 26.48
C LEU A 156 6.78 -5.14 27.79
N GLU A 157 5.84 -5.89 28.38
CA GLU A 157 6.08 -6.67 29.60
C GLU A 157 7.09 -7.81 29.39
N THR A 158 7.19 -8.35 28.17
CA THR A 158 8.07 -9.49 27.84
C THR A 158 9.43 -9.07 27.30
N LEU A 159 9.62 -7.77 26.96
CA LEU A 159 10.88 -7.31 26.38
C LEU A 159 12.02 -7.30 27.41
N PRO A 160 13.21 -7.83 27.06
CA PRO A 160 14.40 -7.71 27.89
C PRO A 160 14.80 -6.25 28.13
N SER A 161 15.48 -6.00 29.26
CA SER A 161 16.10 -4.69 29.49
C SER A 161 17.03 -4.32 28.33
N LYS A 162 17.02 -3.06 27.90
CA LYS A 162 17.77 -2.52 26.76
C LYS A 162 17.20 -2.87 25.37
N THR A 163 15.97 -3.37 25.32
CA THR A 163 15.23 -3.53 24.05
C THR A 163 14.27 -2.35 23.88
N GLY A 164 14.26 -1.74 22.68
CA GLY A 164 13.30 -0.69 22.33
C GLY A 164 12.16 -1.27 21.50
N LEU A 165 10.94 -0.77 21.69
CA LEU A 165 9.79 -1.03 20.83
C LEU A 165 9.45 0.23 20.03
N LEU A 166 9.37 0.10 18.70
CA LEU A 166 8.85 1.13 17.81
C LEU A 166 7.53 0.64 17.24
N VAL A 167 6.46 1.39 17.46
CA VAL A 167 5.14 1.14 16.86
C VAL A 167 4.88 2.22 15.84
N THR A 168 4.56 1.83 14.61
CA THR A 168 4.25 2.75 13.51
C THR A 168 3.11 2.20 12.67
N ALA A 169 2.45 3.08 11.91
CA ALA A 169 1.49 2.68 10.87
C ALA A 169 2.17 2.76 9.49
N ASP A 170 1.73 1.92 8.58
CA ASP A 170 2.13 1.96 7.17
C ASP A 170 1.43 3.12 6.43
N HIS A 171 0.19 3.42 6.76
CA HIS A 171 -0.58 4.56 6.26
C HIS A 171 -1.68 4.97 7.24
N GLY A 172 -2.34 6.08 6.94
CA GLY A 172 -3.58 6.50 7.58
C GLY A 172 -4.82 6.00 6.82
N MET A 173 -6.00 6.43 7.27
CA MET A 173 -7.28 6.10 6.65
C MET A 173 -8.26 7.26 6.83
N VAL A 174 -9.21 7.43 5.90
CA VAL A 174 -10.31 8.38 5.99
C VAL A 174 -11.63 7.68 5.72
N ASN A 175 -12.70 8.14 6.37
CA ASN A 175 -14.04 7.70 6.04
C ASN A 175 -14.47 8.36 4.73
N VAL A 176 -14.87 7.54 3.76
CA VAL A 176 -15.41 7.98 2.48
C VAL A 176 -16.93 7.77 2.45
N ASP A 177 -17.42 6.79 3.19
CA ASP A 177 -18.86 6.42 3.25
C ASP A 177 -19.49 6.29 1.86
N ASN A 178 -20.44 7.16 1.55
CA ASN A 178 -21.13 7.21 0.26
C ASN A 178 -20.56 8.28 -0.69
N SER A 179 -19.46 8.96 -0.30
CA SER A 179 -18.82 9.99 -1.13
C SER A 179 -17.99 9.37 -2.24
N VAL A 180 -18.66 8.59 -3.11
CA VAL A 180 -18.06 7.87 -4.22
C VAL A 180 -18.38 8.57 -5.53
N ILE A 181 -17.36 8.98 -6.24
CA ILE A 181 -17.45 9.66 -7.53
C ILE A 181 -17.18 8.64 -8.64
N GLN A 182 -18.15 8.48 -9.53
CA GLN A 182 -17.96 7.64 -10.72
C GLN A 182 -17.13 8.38 -11.77
N ILE A 183 -16.15 7.68 -12.34
CA ILE A 183 -15.38 8.22 -13.46
C ILE A 183 -16.30 8.35 -14.67
N ASN A 184 -16.28 9.53 -15.30
CA ASN A 184 -17.09 9.84 -16.48
C ASN A 184 -16.74 8.91 -17.64
N ASN A 185 -17.76 8.52 -18.43
CA ASN A 185 -17.58 7.64 -19.58
C ASN A 185 -16.66 8.25 -20.66
N GLU A 186 -16.66 9.56 -20.83
CA GLU A 186 -15.77 10.25 -21.78
C GLU A 186 -14.29 10.09 -21.40
N ILE A 187 -13.99 10.11 -20.10
CA ILE A 187 -12.66 9.79 -19.55
C ILE A 187 -12.29 8.34 -19.83
N LEU A 188 -13.24 7.40 -19.59
CA LEU A 188 -13.01 5.97 -19.81
C LEU A 188 -12.72 5.66 -21.28
N GLN A 189 -13.38 6.33 -22.21
CA GLN A 189 -13.17 6.15 -23.67
C GLN A 189 -11.77 6.61 -24.14
N GLN A 190 -11.14 7.54 -23.42
CA GLN A 190 -9.80 8.04 -23.72
C GLN A 190 -8.69 7.28 -22.98
N THR A 191 -9.06 6.27 -22.17
CA THR A 191 -8.16 5.58 -21.26
C THR A 191 -8.11 4.08 -21.59
N ASN A 192 -6.92 3.54 -21.83
CA ASN A 192 -6.73 2.10 -22.04
C ASN A 192 -6.82 1.33 -20.71
N ILE A 193 -6.16 1.83 -19.68
CA ILE A 193 -6.06 1.17 -18.37
C ILE A 193 -6.13 2.23 -17.27
N ILE A 194 -6.83 1.91 -16.18
CA ILE A 194 -6.76 2.64 -14.92
C ILE A 194 -6.11 1.72 -13.90
N SER A 195 -4.98 2.16 -13.32
CA SER A 195 -4.26 1.46 -12.26
C SER A 195 -4.32 2.25 -10.94
N GLY A 196 -3.66 1.75 -9.89
CA GLY A 196 -3.73 2.36 -8.56
C GLY A 196 -4.90 1.86 -7.72
N GLU A 197 -5.49 2.74 -6.95
CA GLU A 197 -6.61 2.47 -6.05
C GLU A 197 -7.55 3.67 -5.95
N ALA A 198 -8.74 3.49 -5.35
CA ALA A 198 -9.84 4.44 -5.42
C ALA A 198 -9.54 5.90 -4.97
N ARG A 199 -8.45 6.12 -4.21
CA ARG A 199 -8.02 7.45 -3.79
C ARG A 199 -6.74 7.94 -4.45
N PHE A 200 -6.08 7.08 -5.26
CA PHE A 200 -4.92 7.41 -6.07
C PHE A 200 -4.95 6.59 -7.36
N LEU A 201 -5.57 7.13 -8.40
CA LEU A 201 -5.68 6.49 -9.70
C LEU A 201 -4.59 6.99 -10.65
N TRP A 202 -4.08 6.07 -11.44
CA TRP A 202 -3.27 6.34 -12.61
C TRP A 202 -4.05 6.05 -13.88
N PHE A 203 -4.10 6.99 -14.79
CA PHE A 203 -4.67 6.84 -16.11
C PHE A 203 -3.55 6.57 -17.12
N HIS A 204 -3.73 5.51 -17.92
CA HIS A 204 -2.89 5.16 -19.05
C HIS A 204 -3.67 5.48 -20.33
N PRO A 205 -3.48 6.69 -20.93
CA PRO A 205 -4.30 7.17 -22.03
C PRO A 205 -4.20 6.32 -23.29
N THR A 206 -5.22 6.39 -24.11
CA THR A 206 -5.10 6.01 -25.52
C THR A 206 -4.17 6.99 -26.21
N ARG A 207 -3.32 6.50 -27.10
CA ARG A 207 -2.31 7.30 -27.80
C ARG A 207 -2.93 8.54 -28.46
N GLY A 208 -2.40 9.71 -28.15
CA GLY A 208 -2.84 11.00 -28.66
C GLY A 208 -3.96 11.65 -27.82
N CYS A 209 -4.45 11.00 -26.76
CA CYS A 209 -5.46 11.57 -25.86
C CYS A 209 -4.88 12.23 -24.61
N GLU A 210 -3.56 12.20 -24.40
CA GLU A 210 -2.89 12.57 -23.15
C GLU A 210 -3.25 14.00 -22.70
N THR A 211 -3.11 14.97 -23.61
CA THR A 211 -3.37 16.38 -23.29
C THR A 211 -4.84 16.63 -23.03
N ASN A 212 -5.73 16.08 -23.87
CA ASN A 212 -7.17 16.27 -23.70
C ASN A 212 -7.66 15.63 -22.39
N LEU A 213 -7.21 14.42 -22.12
CA LEU A 213 -7.55 13.70 -20.89
C LEU A 213 -7.11 14.47 -19.62
N LEU A 214 -5.92 15.07 -19.64
CA LEU A 214 -5.44 15.89 -18.53
C LEU A 214 -6.34 17.11 -18.29
N ILE A 215 -6.75 17.78 -19.36
CA ILE A 215 -7.64 18.95 -19.29
C ILE A 215 -9.02 18.54 -18.75
N GLU A 216 -9.59 17.46 -19.26
CA GLU A 216 -10.91 17.00 -18.87
C GLU A 216 -10.93 16.50 -17.40
N LEU A 217 -9.89 15.75 -16.96
CA LEU A 217 -9.77 15.34 -15.57
C LEU A 217 -9.69 16.55 -14.63
N ASN A 218 -8.94 17.60 -15.01
CA ASN A 218 -8.90 18.84 -14.24
C ASN A 218 -10.26 19.53 -14.18
N ASN A 219 -10.93 19.66 -15.31
CA ASN A 219 -12.24 20.33 -15.37
C ASN A 219 -13.30 19.60 -14.53
N LEU A 220 -13.30 18.26 -14.53
CA LEU A 220 -14.32 17.46 -13.86
C LEU A 220 -14.01 17.23 -12.38
N TYR A 221 -12.74 17.11 -11.98
CA TYR A 221 -12.40 16.58 -10.65
C TYR A 221 -11.50 17.46 -9.80
N SER A 222 -11.05 18.65 -10.28
CA SER A 222 -10.13 19.51 -9.52
C SER A 222 -10.70 20.03 -8.19
N GLU A 223 -12.02 20.02 -8.03
CA GLU A 223 -12.68 20.35 -6.77
C GLU A 223 -12.40 19.28 -5.69
N TYR A 224 -12.32 18.01 -6.09
CA TYR A 224 -12.22 16.85 -5.20
C TYR A 224 -10.82 16.24 -5.16
N ALA A 225 -9.97 16.55 -6.14
CA ALA A 225 -8.70 15.87 -6.33
C ALA A 225 -7.60 16.77 -6.91
N TRP A 226 -6.36 16.40 -6.65
CA TRP A 226 -5.24 16.86 -7.44
C TRP A 226 -5.14 16.03 -8.72
N VAL A 227 -5.06 16.70 -9.85
CA VAL A 227 -4.73 16.08 -11.14
C VAL A 227 -3.31 16.49 -11.49
N ARG A 228 -2.45 15.51 -11.75
CA ARG A 228 -1.03 15.72 -12.05
C ARG A 228 -0.60 14.86 -13.22
N SER A 229 0.22 15.41 -14.12
CA SER A 229 0.92 14.57 -15.08
C SER A 229 2.01 13.76 -14.38
N LYS A 230 2.44 12.68 -15.00
CA LYS A 230 3.55 11.86 -14.55
C LYS A 230 4.82 12.68 -14.33
N GLU A 231 5.12 13.58 -15.27
CA GLU A 231 6.31 14.43 -15.19
C GLU A 231 6.23 15.37 -13.98
N GLN A 232 5.09 16.00 -13.71
CA GLN A 232 4.90 16.82 -12.51
C GLN A 232 5.16 16.03 -11.23
N ILE A 233 4.63 14.81 -11.12
CA ILE A 233 4.84 13.96 -9.94
C ILE A 233 6.31 13.57 -9.76
N LEU A 234 6.99 13.27 -10.87
CA LEU A 234 8.42 12.93 -10.85
C LEU A 234 9.27 14.14 -10.46
N ASP A 235 9.00 15.32 -11.00
CA ASP A 235 9.71 16.57 -10.69
C ASP A 235 9.46 17.01 -9.25
N GLU A 236 8.26 16.83 -8.73
CA GLU A 236 7.89 17.08 -7.33
C GLU A 236 8.48 16.01 -6.36
N GLY A 237 9.01 14.90 -6.88
CA GLY A 237 9.73 13.88 -6.12
C GLY A 237 8.85 12.98 -5.24
N TRP A 238 7.58 12.78 -5.59
CA TRP A 238 6.63 12.00 -4.77
C TRP A 238 7.03 10.53 -4.60
N PHE A 239 7.74 9.97 -5.57
CA PHE A 239 8.27 8.60 -5.53
C PHE A 239 9.74 8.53 -5.09
N GLY A 240 10.26 9.62 -4.51
CA GLY A 240 11.67 9.77 -4.18
C GLY A 240 12.46 10.48 -5.28
N ARG A 241 13.73 10.83 -4.98
CA ARG A 241 14.59 11.56 -5.90
C ARG A 241 15.03 10.74 -7.11
N GLN A 242 15.08 9.44 -6.96
CA GLN A 242 15.47 8.50 -8.01
C GLN A 242 14.32 7.56 -8.30
N VAL A 243 13.92 7.51 -9.57
CA VAL A 243 12.88 6.60 -10.05
C VAL A 243 13.49 5.71 -11.11
N SER A 244 13.54 4.41 -10.82
CA SER A 244 14.09 3.42 -11.74
C SER A 244 13.29 3.37 -13.05
N ALA A 245 13.93 2.96 -14.15
CA ALA A 245 13.25 2.82 -15.44
C ALA A 245 12.02 1.90 -15.31
N GLN A 246 12.15 0.79 -14.59
CA GLN A 246 11.06 -0.15 -14.34
C GLN A 246 9.89 0.50 -13.57
N ALA A 247 10.17 1.27 -12.51
CA ALA A 247 9.14 1.98 -11.76
C ALA A 247 8.44 3.02 -12.66
N ARG A 248 9.21 3.77 -13.46
CA ARG A 248 8.68 4.78 -14.38
C ARG A 248 7.73 4.19 -15.44
N GLU A 249 8.03 3.01 -15.98
CA GLU A 249 7.18 2.31 -16.96
C GLU A 249 5.84 1.85 -16.35
N ARG A 250 5.79 1.62 -15.05
CA ARG A 250 4.58 1.20 -14.33
C ARG A 250 3.62 2.35 -14.02
N LEU A 251 4.12 3.59 -14.02
CA LEU A 251 3.30 4.79 -13.78
C LEU A 251 2.40 5.09 -15.00
N GLY A 252 1.17 5.54 -14.73
CA GLY A 252 0.32 6.12 -15.77
C GLY A 252 0.81 7.52 -16.16
N GLU A 253 0.29 8.05 -17.27
CA GLU A 253 0.66 9.38 -17.73
C GLU A 253 0.02 10.50 -16.91
N ILE A 254 -1.13 10.21 -16.27
CA ILE A 254 -1.88 11.18 -15.46
C ILE A 254 -2.33 10.50 -14.18
N ALA A 255 -2.17 11.19 -13.05
CA ALA A 255 -2.67 10.76 -11.75
C ALA A 255 -3.83 11.62 -11.29
N LEU A 256 -4.80 10.98 -10.64
CA LEU A 256 -5.92 11.60 -9.95
C LEU A 256 -5.86 11.18 -8.47
N LEU A 257 -5.61 12.15 -7.58
CA LEU A 257 -5.44 11.89 -6.15
C LEU A 257 -6.53 12.61 -5.37
N ALA A 258 -7.31 11.87 -4.61
CA ALA A 258 -8.35 12.44 -3.77
C ALA A 258 -7.78 13.44 -2.76
N ARG A 259 -8.22 14.70 -2.81
CA ARG A 259 -7.92 15.73 -1.83
C ARG A 259 -8.94 15.73 -0.69
N GLU A 260 -10.19 15.51 -1.05
CA GLU A 260 -11.31 15.40 -0.13
C GLU A 260 -11.54 13.93 0.28
N PRO A 261 -12.37 13.64 1.31
CA PRO A 261 -12.71 12.27 1.72
C PRO A 261 -13.68 11.60 0.73
N VAL A 262 -13.22 11.49 -0.51
CA VAL A 262 -13.94 10.86 -1.64
C VAL A 262 -13.15 9.69 -2.20
N ALA A 263 -13.83 8.83 -2.94
CA ALA A 263 -13.22 7.75 -3.73
C ALA A 263 -13.70 7.80 -5.16
N PHE A 264 -12.80 7.51 -6.11
CA PHE A 264 -13.10 7.44 -7.54
C PHE A 264 -13.20 5.98 -7.96
N ILE A 265 -14.27 5.62 -8.68
CA ILE A 265 -14.50 4.25 -9.15
C ILE A 265 -14.93 4.23 -10.61
N GLU A 266 -14.58 3.14 -11.29
CA GLU A 266 -15.14 2.82 -12.60
C GLU A 266 -16.56 2.25 -12.42
N LYS A 267 -17.55 2.72 -13.21
CA LYS A 267 -18.93 2.26 -13.14
C LYS A 267 -19.07 0.74 -13.26
N ASP A 268 -18.33 0.16 -14.20
CA ASP A 268 -18.41 -1.28 -14.51
C ASP A 268 -17.48 -2.14 -13.63
N ARG A 269 -16.67 -1.49 -12.79
CA ARG A 269 -15.73 -2.13 -11.85
C ARG A 269 -15.73 -1.46 -10.49
N PRO A 270 -16.89 -1.40 -9.80
CA PRO A 270 -17.03 -0.61 -8.56
C PRO A 270 -16.13 -1.10 -7.41
N GLY A 271 -15.63 -2.33 -7.48
CA GLY A 271 -14.86 -2.93 -6.38
C GLY A 271 -15.74 -3.20 -5.13
N PRO A 272 -15.12 -3.55 -4.01
CA PRO A 272 -15.85 -3.76 -2.76
C PRO A 272 -16.39 -2.43 -2.20
N LYS A 273 -17.55 -2.49 -1.55
CA LYS A 273 -18.09 -1.35 -0.81
C LYS A 273 -17.29 -1.20 0.49
N LEU A 274 -16.44 -0.19 0.53
CA LEU A 274 -15.57 0.12 1.68
C LEU A 274 -15.94 1.48 2.25
N ILE A 275 -16.04 1.58 3.58
CA ILE A 275 -16.33 2.81 4.31
C ILE A 275 -15.05 3.63 4.50
N GLY A 276 -14.04 3.03 5.12
CA GLY A 276 -12.71 3.63 5.22
C GLY A 276 -11.86 3.32 3.99
N ARG A 277 -11.05 4.29 3.58
CA ARG A 277 -10.12 4.16 2.45
C ARG A 277 -8.85 4.97 2.68
N HIS A 278 -7.79 4.52 2.04
CA HIS A 278 -6.46 5.15 2.04
C HIS A 278 -5.97 5.34 0.60
N GLY A 279 -4.69 5.61 0.39
CA GLY A 279 -4.02 5.69 -0.92
C GLY A 279 -3.61 7.10 -1.32
N SER A 280 -4.32 8.14 -0.86
CA SER A 280 -3.99 9.54 -1.18
C SER A 280 -2.95 10.14 -0.23
N LEU A 281 -2.65 11.43 -0.41
CA LEU A 281 -1.68 12.20 0.37
C LEU A 281 -2.34 13.17 1.37
N THR A 282 -3.63 13.03 1.64
CA THR A 282 -4.34 13.86 2.62
C THR A 282 -3.99 13.46 4.05
N GLU A 283 -4.11 14.47 4.96
CA GLU A 283 -3.95 14.26 6.40
C GLU A 283 -5.14 13.50 7.00
#